data_ad2e0e4517c449a6ef9d3a1d474b3cad
#
_entry.id   ad2e0e4517c449a6ef9d3a1d474b3cad
#
_cell.length_a   1.000
_cell.length_b   1.000
_cell.length_c   1.000
_cell.angle_alpha   90.00
_cell.angle_beta   90.00
_cell.angle_gamma   90.00
#
_symmetry.space_group_name_H-M   'P 1'
#
loop_
_entity.id
_entity.type
_entity.pdbx_description
1 polymer ?
#
loop_
_entity_poly.entity_id
_entity_poly.type
_entity_poly.pdbx_seq_one_letter_code
_entity_poly.pdbx_strand_id
1 'polypeptide(L)'
;MEKYYGKFRGRVLQNLDPLRLGRIQAEVPSISGMMPNRCMPCVPYAKDVGDIAIPPVGTNVWIEFEGGDLNYPIWSGCFWG
;
A
#
# COMPACT_ATOMS: atom_id res chain seq x y z
N MET A 1 8.52 -9.61 -19.28
CA MET A 1 7.61 -9.07 -18.25
C MET A 1 8.34 -8.05 -17.42
N GLU A 2 7.74 -6.88 -17.29
CA GLU A 2 8.33 -5.82 -16.47
C GLU A 2 8.24 -6.15 -14.99
N LYS A 3 9.28 -5.76 -14.26
CA LYS A 3 9.34 -5.88 -12.81
C LYS A 3 9.51 -4.50 -12.18
N TYR A 4 8.86 -4.31 -11.06
CA TYR A 4 8.82 -3.04 -10.35
C TYR A 4 9.46 -3.22 -8.98
N TYR A 5 10.75 -2.91 -8.88
CA TYR A 5 11.50 -3.07 -7.64
C TYR A 5 11.70 -1.74 -6.94
N GLY A 6 11.98 -1.80 -5.64
CA GLY A 6 12.20 -0.62 -4.83
C GLY A 6 10.91 -0.01 -4.35
N LYS A 7 11.01 1.21 -3.82
CA LYS A 7 9.86 1.92 -3.26
C LYS A 7 9.36 2.98 -4.21
N PHE A 8 8.05 3.06 -4.32
CA PHE A 8 7.37 4.05 -5.15
C PHE A 8 6.52 4.94 -4.27
N ARG A 9 6.47 6.23 -4.60
CA ARG A 9 5.58 7.15 -3.89
C ARG A 9 4.16 6.90 -4.29
N GLY A 10 3.28 6.80 -3.29
CA GLY A 10 1.87 6.60 -3.51
C GLY A 10 1.03 7.43 -2.57
N ARG A 11 -0.28 7.38 -2.76
CA ARG A 11 -1.23 8.07 -1.91
C ARG A 11 -2.45 7.20 -1.69
N VAL A 12 -2.96 7.18 -0.47
CA VAL A 12 -4.11 6.37 -0.11
C VAL A 12 -5.37 6.94 -0.75
N LEU A 13 -6.08 6.10 -1.50
CA LEU A 13 -7.36 6.45 -2.10
C LEU A 13 -8.54 5.88 -1.32
N GLN A 14 -8.35 4.70 -0.71
CA GLN A 14 -9.39 4.02 0.05
C GLN A 14 -8.73 3.19 1.14
N ASN A 15 -9.26 3.28 2.36
CA ASN A 15 -8.69 2.54 3.49
C ASN A 15 -9.68 1.57 4.17
N LEU A 16 -10.82 1.33 3.54
CA LEU A 16 -11.77 0.34 4.03
C LEU A 16 -11.48 -1.00 3.38
N ASP A 17 -11.17 -1.99 4.20
CA ASP A 17 -10.89 -3.34 3.72
C ASP A 17 -12.01 -4.28 4.19
N PRO A 18 -12.82 -4.81 3.27
CA PRO A 18 -13.90 -5.72 3.65
C PRO A 18 -13.42 -6.95 4.41
N LEU A 19 -12.19 -7.41 4.15
CA LEU A 19 -11.61 -8.56 4.82
C LEU A 19 -10.90 -8.19 6.12
N ARG A 20 -10.80 -6.89 6.43
CA ARG A 20 -10.16 -6.39 7.65
C ARG A 20 -8.73 -6.90 7.84
N LEU A 21 -7.95 -6.86 6.75
CA LEU A 21 -6.55 -7.27 6.76
C LEU A 21 -5.57 -6.10 6.79
N GLY A 22 -6.09 -4.88 6.96
CA GLY A 22 -5.24 -3.69 6.97
C GLY A 22 -4.80 -3.24 5.58
N ARG A 23 -5.51 -3.69 4.55
CA ARG A 23 -5.16 -3.34 3.17
C ARG A 23 -5.75 -1.98 2.79
N ILE A 24 -5.06 -1.30 1.89
CA ILE A 24 -5.52 -0.02 1.36
C ILE A 24 -5.52 -0.08 -0.16
N GLN A 25 -6.27 0.82 -0.79
CA GLN A 25 -6.11 1.10 -2.21
C GLN A 25 -5.31 2.37 -2.35
N ALA A 26 -4.36 2.37 -3.26
CA ALA A 26 -3.46 3.50 -3.45
C ALA A 26 -3.28 3.82 -4.92
N GLU A 27 -2.90 5.08 -5.20
CA GLU A 27 -2.42 5.42 -6.53
C GLU A 27 -0.91 5.56 -6.46
N VAL A 28 -0.26 5.17 -7.55
CA VAL A 28 1.19 5.31 -7.71
C VAL A 28 1.40 6.04 -9.04
N PRO A 29 1.46 7.39 -9.01
CA PRO A 29 1.48 8.18 -10.25
C PRO A 29 2.62 7.84 -11.20
N SER A 30 3.78 7.44 -10.66
CA SER A 30 4.94 7.12 -11.50
C SER A 30 4.77 5.84 -12.32
N ILE A 31 3.75 5.03 -12.02
CA ILE A 31 3.50 3.81 -12.76
C ILE A 31 2.26 3.97 -13.64
N SER A 32 1.08 3.93 -13.06
CA SER A 32 -0.14 3.97 -13.85
C SER A 32 -1.35 4.48 -13.09
N GLY A 33 -1.14 5.22 -12.01
CA GLY A 33 -2.25 5.71 -11.20
C GLY A 33 -2.68 4.68 -10.16
N MET A 34 -3.99 4.39 -10.09
CA MET A 34 -4.52 3.50 -9.06
C MET A 34 -4.09 2.05 -9.27
N MET A 35 -3.61 1.43 -8.22
CA MET A 35 -3.27 0.01 -8.28
C MET A 35 -4.54 -0.83 -8.38
N PRO A 36 -4.54 -1.89 -9.22
CA PRO A 36 -5.74 -2.71 -9.41
C PRO A 36 -6.14 -3.50 -8.18
N ASN A 37 -5.17 -3.88 -7.36
CA ASN A 37 -5.42 -4.66 -6.16
C ASN A 37 -5.13 -3.86 -4.90
N ARG A 38 -5.75 -4.26 -3.78
CA ARG A 38 -5.45 -3.65 -2.50
C ARG A 38 -4.03 -3.98 -2.07
N CYS A 39 -3.39 -2.99 -1.45
CA CYS A 39 -2.02 -3.13 -0.99
C CYS A 39 -2.01 -3.79 0.39
N MET A 40 -1.27 -4.87 0.52
CA MET A 40 -1.08 -5.54 1.81
C MET A 40 -0.23 -4.68 2.74
N PRO A 41 -0.49 -4.71 4.05
CA PRO A 41 0.33 -3.95 4.98
C PRO A 41 1.70 -4.60 5.19
N CYS A 42 2.73 -3.77 5.21
CA CYS A 42 4.05 -4.15 5.70
C CYS A 42 4.34 -3.24 6.87
N VAL A 43 4.10 -3.73 8.07
CA VAL A 43 4.14 -2.96 9.31
C VAL A 43 4.90 -3.73 10.36
N PRO A 44 5.33 -3.07 11.45
CA PRO A 44 5.90 -3.79 12.59
C PRO A 44 4.89 -4.80 13.13
N TYR A 45 5.39 -5.83 13.82
CA TYR A 45 4.53 -6.86 14.38
C TYR A 45 3.40 -6.25 15.23
N ALA A 46 2.20 -6.76 15.03
CA ALA A 46 1.06 -6.47 15.87
C ALA A 46 0.31 -7.77 16.09
N LYS A 47 -0.26 -7.94 17.28
CA LYS A 47 -0.98 -9.15 17.60
C LYS A 47 -2.24 -9.29 16.74
N ASP A 48 -2.93 -8.18 16.53
CA ASP A 48 -4.15 -8.14 15.73
C ASP A 48 -4.09 -7.00 14.73
N VAL A 49 -4.80 -7.15 13.63
CA VAL A 49 -4.91 -6.09 12.62
C VAL A 49 -5.49 -4.81 13.23
N GLY A 50 -6.38 -4.94 14.22
CA GLY A 50 -6.95 -3.79 14.91
C GLY A 50 -5.94 -2.91 15.63
N ASP A 51 -4.74 -3.44 15.88
CA ASP A 51 -3.67 -2.67 16.54
C ASP A 51 -2.82 -1.88 15.54
N ILE A 52 -3.08 -2.03 14.25
CA ILE A 52 -2.33 -1.33 13.20
C ILE A 52 -3.01 -0.01 12.89
N ALA A 53 -2.22 1.06 12.85
CA ALA A 53 -2.71 2.36 12.42
C ALA A 53 -2.86 2.37 10.90
N ILE A 54 -4.08 2.39 10.42
CA ILE A 54 -4.35 2.42 8.99
C ILE A 54 -4.35 3.88 8.51
N PRO A 55 -3.54 4.23 7.50
CA PRO A 55 -3.45 5.62 7.08
C PRO A 55 -4.76 6.13 6.47
N PRO A 56 -5.16 7.36 6.82
CA PRO A 56 -6.35 7.97 6.22
C PRO A 56 -6.19 8.21 4.72
N VAL A 57 -7.32 8.35 4.04
CA VAL A 57 -7.33 8.75 2.63
C VAL A 57 -6.56 10.07 2.46
N GLY A 58 -5.72 10.12 1.43
CA GLY A 58 -4.87 11.29 1.17
C GLY A 58 -3.48 11.20 1.77
N THR A 59 -3.21 10.22 2.61
CA THR A 59 -1.89 10.04 3.22
C THR A 59 -0.88 9.57 2.18
N ASN A 60 0.34 10.13 2.25
CA ASN A 60 1.45 9.67 1.41
C ASN A 60 2.02 8.39 1.98
N VAL A 61 2.15 7.38 1.14
CA VAL A 61 2.65 6.06 1.55
C VAL A 61 3.70 5.58 0.57
N TRP A 62 4.58 4.70 1.07
CA TRP A 62 5.52 3.99 0.21
C TRP A 62 4.87 2.70 -0.27
N ILE A 63 4.94 2.46 -1.57
CA ILE A 63 4.37 1.26 -2.19
C ILE A 63 5.50 0.41 -2.76
N GLU A 64 5.43 -0.88 -2.48
CA GLU A 64 6.34 -1.87 -3.02
C GLU A 64 5.52 -2.97 -3.69
N PHE A 65 6.17 -3.85 -4.43
CA PHE A 65 5.49 -4.94 -5.11
C PHE A 65 6.19 -6.25 -4.80
N GLU A 66 5.45 -7.22 -4.32
CA GLU A 66 6.00 -8.51 -3.95
C GLU A 66 6.64 -9.16 -5.19
N GLY A 67 7.92 -9.47 -5.08
CA GLY A 67 8.67 -10.00 -6.21
C GLY A 67 8.72 -9.09 -7.43
N GLY A 68 8.41 -7.81 -7.25
CA GLY A 68 8.33 -6.85 -8.36
C GLY A 68 7.06 -6.95 -9.19
N ASP A 69 6.08 -7.74 -8.74
CA ASP A 69 4.85 -8.00 -9.51
C ASP A 69 3.77 -6.96 -9.18
N LEU A 70 3.36 -6.21 -10.19
CA LEU A 70 2.37 -5.15 -10.07
C LEU A 70 1.04 -5.62 -9.48
N ASN A 71 0.73 -6.90 -9.59
CA ASN A 71 -0.51 -7.47 -9.08
C ASN A 71 -0.50 -7.68 -7.57
N TYR A 72 0.65 -7.55 -6.92
CA TYR A 72 0.79 -7.79 -5.49
C TYR A 72 1.41 -6.60 -4.78
N PRO A 73 0.68 -5.47 -4.71
CA PRO A 73 1.21 -4.28 -4.07
C PRO A 73 1.21 -4.40 -2.54
N ILE A 74 2.16 -3.69 -1.94
CA ILE A 74 2.37 -3.65 -0.48
C ILE A 74 2.55 -2.21 -0.08
N TRP A 75 1.85 -1.74 0.97
CA TRP A 75 2.18 -0.44 1.54
C TRP A 75 3.10 -0.64 2.75
N SER A 76 4.16 0.15 2.82
CA SER A 76 5.21 -0.08 3.82
C SER A 76 5.54 1.15 4.63
N GLY A 77 4.54 1.89 5.01
CA GLY A 77 4.71 3.05 5.84
C GLY A 77 4.35 4.34 5.13
N CYS A 78 4.50 5.45 5.85
CA CYS A 78 4.07 6.76 5.38
C CYS A 78 5.25 7.71 5.31
N PHE A 79 5.08 8.81 4.58
CA PHE A 79 6.09 9.87 4.55
C PHE A 79 5.39 11.22 4.50
N TRP A 80 6.15 12.25 4.88
CA TRP A 80 5.69 13.63 4.82
C TRP A 80 6.28 14.34 3.60
N GLY A 81 5.54 15.25 3.08
CA GLY A 81 5.97 16.04 1.94
C GLY A 81 5.00 15.99 0.78
#